data_f9143e64b4aede9f7f40dacf9c5ea198
#
_entry.id   f9143e64b4aede9f7f40dacf9c5ea198
#
_cell.length_a   1.000
_cell.length_b   1.000
_cell.length_c   1.000
_cell.angle_alpha   90.00
_cell.angle_beta   90.00
_cell.angle_gamma   90.00
#
_symmetry.space_group_name_H-M   'P 1'
#
loop_
_entity.id
_entity.type
_entity.pdbx_description
1 polymer ?
#
loop_
_entity_poly.entity_id
_entity_poly.type
_entity_poly.pdbx_seq_one_letter_code
_entity_poly.pdbx_strand_id
1 'polypeptide(L)'
;IVFSFIALLAGCAGFGARESVEGPGNPAQWKQHKAQLGSIDGWQIDGKVGVRAPKDSGSGTLFWLQRQDYYDIRLSGPLGRGAARLTGRPGQVSLEVANQGRYEATSPEALLEEQIGWKLPVSHLVWWVRGLPAPDSKSRLSLNSDSRLATLEQDGWQVEYLSYVQQSGYWLPERIK
;
A
#
# COMPACT_ATOMS: atom_id res chain seq x y z
N ILE A 1 40.86 18.11 44.18
CA ILE A 1 40.34 16.94 43.43
C ILE A 1 39.03 17.36 42.78
N VAL A 2 39.05 17.66 41.46
CA VAL A 2 37.85 18.05 40.68
C VAL A 2 37.45 16.83 39.89
N PHE A 3 36.28 16.26 40.22
CA PHE A 3 35.64 15.19 39.42
C PHE A 3 34.84 15.82 38.30
N SER A 4 35.35 15.65 37.03
CA SER A 4 34.64 16.05 35.85
C SER A 4 33.66 14.94 35.41
N PHE A 5 32.36 15.23 35.51
CA PHE A 5 31.29 14.30 35.13
C PHE A 5 31.02 14.49 33.63
N ILE A 6 31.51 13.56 32.79
CA ILE A 6 31.20 13.52 31.36
C ILE A 6 29.85 12.82 31.22
N ALA A 7 28.82 13.60 30.91
CA ALA A 7 27.51 13.08 30.54
C ALA A 7 27.53 12.58 29.07
N LEU A 8 27.52 11.27 28.88
CA LEU A 8 27.30 10.62 27.59
C LEU A 8 25.84 10.79 27.18
N LEU A 9 25.59 11.72 26.28
CA LEU A 9 24.32 11.81 25.53
C LEU A 9 24.26 10.65 24.50
N ALA A 10 23.64 9.54 24.91
CA ALA A 10 23.23 8.50 23.97
C ALA A 10 22.06 9.01 23.12
N GLY A 11 22.38 9.54 21.95
CA GLY A 11 21.38 9.89 20.94
C GLY A 11 20.67 8.62 20.48
N CYS A 12 19.38 8.49 20.77
CA CYS A 12 18.52 7.50 20.14
C CYS A 12 18.44 7.82 18.62
N ALA A 13 19.29 7.19 17.82
CA ALA A 13 19.12 7.14 16.39
C ALA A 13 17.88 6.28 16.10
N GLY A 14 16.73 6.92 15.87
CA GLY A 14 15.53 6.24 15.44
C GLY A 14 15.83 5.50 14.12
N PHE A 15 15.75 4.19 14.16
CA PHE A 15 15.78 3.34 12.96
C PHE A 15 14.45 3.48 12.21
N GLY A 16 14.17 4.66 11.66
CA GLY A 16 13.15 4.82 10.63
C GLY A 16 13.65 4.16 9.34
N ALA A 17 12.80 3.42 8.66
CA ALA A 17 13.11 2.88 7.34
C ALA A 17 13.62 4.02 6.44
N ARG A 18 14.77 3.82 5.79
CA ARG A 18 15.38 4.88 4.97
C ARG A 18 14.62 5.00 3.66
N GLU A 19 14.10 6.20 3.43
CA GLU A 19 13.49 6.63 2.18
C GLU A 19 14.55 7.39 1.36
N SER A 20 14.80 6.97 0.11
CA SER A 20 15.57 7.77 -0.84
C SER A 20 14.62 8.41 -1.84
N VAL A 21 14.77 9.71 -2.09
CA VAL A 21 13.88 10.51 -2.94
C VAL A 21 14.68 11.11 -4.08
N GLU A 22 14.25 10.87 -5.30
CA GLU A 22 14.85 11.36 -6.54
C GLU A 22 13.79 12.05 -7.42
N GLY A 23 14.20 12.56 -8.59
CA GLY A 23 13.30 13.15 -9.59
C GLY A 23 13.15 14.66 -9.48
N PRO A 24 12.35 15.28 -10.38
CA PRO A 24 12.24 16.73 -10.52
C PRO A 24 11.39 17.40 -9.42
N GLY A 25 10.65 16.63 -8.62
CA GLY A 25 9.75 17.15 -7.59
C GLY A 25 10.49 17.78 -6.40
N ASN A 26 9.80 18.62 -5.66
CA ASN A 26 10.32 19.30 -4.48
C ASN A 26 10.14 18.41 -3.23
N PRO A 27 11.23 18.02 -2.52
CA PRO A 27 11.13 17.15 -1.35
C PRO A 27 10.33 17.75 -0.18
N ALA A 28 10.29 19.08 -0.03
CA ALA A 28 9.51 19.71 1.03
C ALA A 28 8.00 19.63 0.73
N GLN A 29 7.60 19.82 -0.52
CA GLN A 29 6.21 19.63 -0.96
C GLN A 29 5.80 18.16 -0.85
N TRP A 30 6.67 17.23 -1.22
CA TRP A 30 6.46 15.81 -1.01
C TRP A 30 6.22 15.48 0.46
N LYS A 31 7.04 15.99 1.36
CA LYS A 31 6.88 15.77 2.81
C LYS A 31 5.52 16.26 3.31
N GLN A 32 5.07 17.43 2.84
CA GLN A 32 3.75 17.98 3.18
C GLN A 32 2.62 17.11 2.61
N HIS A 33 2.71 16.72 1.33
CA HIS A 33 1.75 15.84 0.67
C HIS A 33 1.65 14.47 1.36
N LYS A 34 2.79 13.87 1.68
CA LYS A 34 2.87 12.61 2.43
C LYS A 34 2.19 12.71 3.81
N ALA A 35 2.39 13.80 4.53
CA ALA A 35 1.74 14.02 5.82
C ALA A 35 0.22 14.15 5.69
N GLN A 36 -0.27 14.86 4.66
CA GLN A 36 -1.70 14.98 4.38
C GLN A 36 -2.33 13.62 4.05
N LEU A 37 -1.73 12.84 3.17
CA LEU A 37 -2.24 11.52 2.83
C LEU A 37 -2.15 10.53 4.00
N GLY A 38 -1.13 10.66 4.84
CA GLY A 38 -0.95 9.84 6.03
C GLY A 38 -2.04 10.04 7.10
N SER A 39 -2.69 11.21 7.11
CA SER A 39 -3.79 11.51 8.05
C SER A 39 -5.15 10.92 7.64
N ILE A 40 -5.24 10.32 6.44
CA ILE A 40 -6.47 9.68 5.98
C ILE A 40 -6.59 8.31 6.65
N ASP A 41 -7.56 8.14 7.51
CA ASP A 41 -7.83 6.92 8.29
C ASP A 41 -8.96 6.06 7.73
N GLY A 42 -9.72 6.59 6.75
CA GLY A 42 -10.78 5.86 6.07
C GLY A 42 -10.93 6.31 4.61
N TRP A 43 -11.03 5.35 3.69
CA TRP A 43 -11.18 5.61 2.27
C TRP A 43 -11.84 4.43 1.55
N GLN A 44 -12.28 4.67 0.34
CA GLN A 44 -12.87 3.67 -0.54
C GLN A 44 -12.30 3.82 -1.95
N ILE A 45 -12.07 2.68 -2.59
CA ILE A 45 -11.70 2.58 -4.00
C ILE A 45 -12.77 1.76 -4.72
N ASP A 46 -13.26 2.31 -5.81
CA ASP A 46 -14.07 1.61 -6.81
C ASP A 46 -13.32 1.70 -8.14
N GLY A 47 -12.97 0.56 -8.72
CA GLY A 47 -12.15 0.58 -9.92
C GLY A 47 -12.05 -0.74 -10.66
N LYS A 48 -11.05 -0.79 -11.53
CA LYS A 48 -10.70 -2.00 -12.29
C LYS A 48 -9.30 -2.43 -11.92
N VAL A 49 -9.11 -3.73 -11.81
CA VAL A 49 -7.80 -4.34 -11.61
C VAL A 49 -7.49 -5.27 -12.77
N GLY A 50 -6.25 -5.20 -13.25
CA GLY A 50 -5.71 -6.16 -14.22
C GLY A 50 -4.51 -6.87 -13.60
N VAL A 51 -4.48 -8.18 -13.70
CA VAL A 51 -3.35 -9.02 -13.27
C VAL A 51 -2.75 -9.68 -14.49
N ARG A 52 -1.43 -9.66 -14.59
CA ARG A 52 -0.66 -10.40 -15.60
C ARG A 52 0.35 -11.27 -14.89
N ALA A 53 0.19 -12.55 -15.00
CA ALA A 53 1.11 -13.56 -14.49
C ALA A 53 1.49 -14.53 -15.62
N PRO A 54 2.62 -15.25 -15.52
CA PRO A 54 3.08 -16.15 -16.57
C PRO A 54 2.09 -17.26 -16.96
N LYS A 55 1.24 -17.66 -16.04
CA LYS A 55 0.26 -18.74 -16.23
C LYS A 55 -1.19 -18.27 -16.13
N ASP A 56 -1.43 -17.01 -15.76
CA ASP A 56 -2.77 -16.48 -15.58
C ASP A 56 -2.78 -14.98 -15.83
N SER A 57 -3.80 -14.52 -16.55
CA SER A 57 -4.01 -13.11 -16.84
C SER A 57 -5.49 -12.83 -16.81
N GLY A 58 -5.87 -11.79 -16.12
CA GLY A 58 -7.28 -11.45 -15.97
C GLY A 58 -7.50 -10.00 -15.65
N SER A 59 -8.74 -9.58 -15.77
CA SER A 59 -9.19 -8.27 -15.30
C SER A 59 -10.52 -8.41 -14.59
N GLY A 60 -10.75 -7.54 -13.63
CA GLY A 60 -11.98 -7.55 -12.86
C GLY A 60 -12.29 -6.18 -12.29
N THR A 61 -13.35 -6.11 -11.52
CA THR A 61 -13.70 -4.96 -10.71
C THR A 61 -13.13 -5.13 -9.32
N LEU A 62 -12.64 -4.01 -8.77
CA LEU A 62 -12.15 -3.89 -7.42
C LEU A 62 -13.06 -2.94 -6.66
N PHE A 63 -13.54 -3.39 -5.51
CA PHE A 63 -14.05 -2.55 -4.45
C PHE A 63 -13.16 -2.74 -3.23
N TRP A 64 -12.68 -1.65 -2.62
CA TRP A 64 -11.89 -1.70 -1.39
C TRP A 64 -12.37 -0.62 -0.42
N LEU A 65 -12.91 -1.03 0.69
CA LEU A 65 -13.22 -0.16 1.83
C LEU A 65 -12.14 -0.35 2.89
N GLN A 66 -11.52 0.75 3.31
CA GLN A 66 -10.59 0.81 4.43
C GLN A 66 -11.15 1.71 5.52
N ARG A 67 -11.10 1.26 6.78
CA ARG A 67 -11.43 2.04 7.97
C ARG A 67 -10.41 1.73 9.06
N GLN A 68 -9.49 2.64 9.28
CA GLN A 68 -8.34 2.40 10.15
C GLN A 68 -7.61 1.12 9.75
N ASP A 69 -7.54 0.12 10.61
CA ASP A 69 -6.91 -1.18 10.38
C ASP A 69 -7.85 -2.26 9.80
N TYR A 70 -9.15 -1.96 9.68
CA TYR A 70 -10.13 -2.86 9.05
C TYR A 70 -10.21 -2.61 7.54
N TYR A 71 -10.26 -3.69 6.77
CA TYR A 71 -10.48 -3.66 5.33
C TYR A 71 -11.55 -4.66 4.87
N ASP A 72 -12.26 -4.29 3.80
CA ASP A 72 -13.17 -5.15 3.01
C ASP A 72 -12.80 -4.95 1.54
N ILE A 73 -12.11 -5.94 0.96
CA ILE A 73 -11.65 -5.93 -0.43
C ILE A 73 -12.46 -6.95 -1.19
N ARG A 74 -13.13 -6.52 -2.25
CA ARG A 74 -13.93 -7.39 -3.12
C ARG A 74 -13.38 -7.33 -4.53
N LEU A 75 -13.11 -8.50 -5.08
CA LEU A 75 -12.66 -8.69 -6.45
C LEU A 75 -13.72 -9.50 -7.19
N SER A 76 -14.09 -9.05 -8.38
CA SER A 76 -15.03 -9.77 -9.24
C SER A 76 -14.46 -9.84 -10.64
N GLY A 77 -14.32 -11.05 -11.18
CA GLY A 77 -13.95 -11.27 -12.56
C GLY A 77 -15.02 -10.85 -13.56
N PRO A 78 -14.80 -10.98 -14.88
CA PRO A 78 -15.77 -10.66 -15.90
C PRO A 78 -17.08 -11.41 -15.66
N LEU A 79 -18.21 -10.70 -15.69
CA LEU A 79 -19.56 -11.24 -15.45
C LEU A 79 -19.76 -11.84 -14.04
N GLY A 80 -19.01 -11.35 -13.05
CA GLY A 80 -19.12 -11.81 -11.66
C GLY A 80 -18.52 -13.19 -11.38
N ARG A 81 -17.83 -13.79 -12.36
CA ARG A 81 -17.15 -15.09 -12.17
C ARG A 81 -15.88 -14.91 -11.36
N GLY A 82 -15.60 -15.86 -10.47
CA GLY A 82 -14.38 -15.84 -9.64
C GLY A 82 -14.39 -14.71 -8.59
N ALA A 83 -15.56 -14.40 -8.02
CA ALA A 83 -15.64 -13.41 -6.96
C ALA A 83 -14.86 -13.86 -5.72
N ALA A 84 -14.05 -12.97 -5.19
CA ALA A 84 -13.34 -13.16 -3.93
C ALA A 84 -13.55 -11.95 -3.02
N ARG A 85 -13.72 -12.19 -1.73
CA ARG A 85 -13.83 -11.16 -0.71
C ARG A 85 -12.83 -11.41 0.40
N LEU A 86 -11.93 -10.49 0.58
CA LEU A 86 -10.94 -10.49 1.65
C LEU A 86 -11.33 -9.45 2.69
N THR A 87 -11.57 -9.86 3.91
CA THR A 87 -11.88 -8.96 5.02
C THR A 87 -10.95 -9.23 6.18
N GLY A 88 -10.61 -8.20 6.95
CA GLY A 88 -9.77 -8.46 8.12
C GLY A 88 -9.28 -7.24 8.84
N ARG A 89 -8.49 -7.57 9.86
CA ARG A 89 -7.67 -6.70 10.70
C ARG A 89 -6.34 -7.39 10.93
N PRO A 90 -5.31 -6.71 11.44
CA PRO A 90 -4.08 -7.38 11.83
C PRO A 90 -4.32 -8.60 12.72
N GLY A 91 -3.80 -9.74 12.32
CA GLY A 91 -3.93 -11.00 13.04
C GLY A 91 -5.24 -11.77 12.85
N GLN A 92 -6.23 -11.22 12.15
CA GLN A 92 -7.51 -11.89 11.91
C GLN A 92 -8.03 -11.56 10.51
N VAL A 93 -7.87 -12.47 9.58
CA VAL A 93 -8.20 -12.29 8.16
C VAL A 93 -9.09 -13.43 7.68
N SER A 94 -10.07 -13.10 6.84
CA SER A 94 -10.97 -14.05 6.20
C SER A 94 -11.02 -13.81 4.70
N LEU A 95 -10.91 -14.87 3.92
CA LEU A 95 -11.08 -14.89 2.47
C LEU A 95 -12.29 -15.78 2.11
N GLU A 96 -13.25 -15.22 1.44
CA GLU A 96 -14.37 -15.92 0.84
C GLU A 96 -14.14 -16.01 -0.68
N VAL A 97 -14.13 -17.20 -1.23
CA VAL A 97 -13.98 -17.46 -2.67
C VAL A 97 -15.24 -18.11 -3.19
N ALA A 98 -15.84 -17.55 -4.22
CA ALA A 98 -17.07 -18.06 -4.81
C ALA A 98 -16.94 -19.53 -5.20
N ASN A 99 -17.88 -20.35 -4.74
CA ASN A 99 -17.94 -21.82 -4.96
C ASN A 99 -16.79 -22.63 -4.34
N GLN A 100 -15.93 -22.02 -3.49
CA GLN A 100 -14.85 -22.73 -2.82
C GLN A 100 -14.95 -22.67 -1.29
N GLY A 101 -15.62 -21.66 -0.74
CA GLY A 101 -15.86 -21.53 0.69
C GLY A 101 -15.16 -20.33 1.33
N ARG A 102 -15.03 -20.42 2.66
CA ARG A 102 -14.41 -19.40 3.51
C ARG A 102 -13.20 -19.97 4.21
N TYR A 103 -12.13 -19.19 4.21
CA TYR A 103 -10.83 -19.51 4.81
C TYR A 103 -10.43 -18.41 5.78
N GLU A 104 -9.67 -18.77 6.83
CA GLU A 104 -9.21 -17.82 7.85
C GLU A 104 -7.72 -18.00 8.11
N ALA A 105 -7.02 -16.88 8.36
CA ALA A 105 -5.60 -16.87 8.70
C ALA A 105 -5.26 -15.61 9.51
N THR A 106 -4.00 -15.49 9.91
CA THR A 106 -3.48 -14.31 10.61
C THR A 106 -2.92 -13.25 9.67
N SER A 107 -2.65 -13.59 8.41
CA SER A 107 -2.06 -12.73 7.39
C SER A 107 -2.84 -12.83 6.07
N PRO A 108 -3.16 -11.69 5.42
CA PRO A 108 -3.79 -11.69 4.10
C PRO A 108 -2.89 -12.27 3.02
N GLU A 109 -1.58 -12.06 3.10
CA GLU A 109 -0.60 -12.55 2.14
C GLU A 109 -0.57 -14.09 2.12
N ALA A 110 -0.48 -14.71 3.31
CA ALA A 110 -0.49 -16.16 3.44
C ALA A 110 -1.79 -16.76 2.88
N LEU A 111 -2.92 -16.14 3.21
CA LEU A 111 -4.22 -16.62 2.77
C LEU A 111 -4.40 -16.55 1.24
N LEU A 112 -3.96 -15.46 0.62
CA LEU A 112 -4.02 -15.30 -0.83
C LEU A 112 -3.06 -16.27 -1.55
N GLU A 113 -1.86 -16.49 -1.02
CA GLU A 113 -0.90 -17.42 -1.60
C GLU A 113 -1.40 -18.85 -1.51
N GLU A 114 -1.88 -19.29 -0.35
CA GLU A 114 -2.35 -20.67 -0.11
C GLU A 114 -3.62 -21.02 -0.89
N GLN A 115 -4.60 -20.09 -0.96
CA GLN A 115 -5.92 -20.39 -1.49
C GLN A 115 -6.07 -20.08 -2.97
N ILE A 116 -5.38 -19.07 -3.48
CA ILE A 116 -5.51 -18.64 -4.89
C ILE A 116 -4.17 -18.49 -5.62
N GLY A 117 -3.05 -18.78 -4.96
CA GLY A 117 -1.71 -18.74 -5.53
C GLY A 117 -1.17 -17.33 -5.82
N TRP A 118 -1.76 -16.30 -5.24
CA TRP A 118 -1.38 -14.90 -5.47
C TRP A 118 -0.48 -14.38 -4.36
N LYS A 119 0.72 -13.94 -4.76
CA LYS A 119 1.69 -13.28 -3.87
C LYS A 119 1.49 -11.76 -3.92
N LEU A 120 0.42 -11.27 -3.31
CA LEU A 120 0.12 -9.84 -3.25
C LEU A 120 0.42 -9.28 -1.86
N PRO A 121 1.22 -8.20 -1.75
CA PRO A 121 1.55 -7.57 -0.48
C PRO A 121 0.43 -6.63 -0.02
N VAL A 122 -0.68 -7.19 0.44
CA VAL A 122 -1.88 -6.42 0.85
C VAL A 122 -1.53 -5.37 1.90
N SER A 123 -0.67 -5.72 2.86
CA SER A 123 -0.18 -4.82 3.91
C SER A 123 0.53 -3.58 3.36
N HIS A 124 1.22 -3.71 2.22
CA HIS A 124 1.87 -2.58 1.53
C HIS A 124 0.91 -1.85 0.60
N LEU A 125 0.01 -2.59 -0.06
CA LEU A 125 -0.98 -2.01 -0.97
C LEU A 125 -1.87 -0.98 -0.28
N VAL A 126 -2.18 -1.14 1.02
CA VAL A 126 -2.89 -0.13 1.83
C VAL A 126 -2.24 1.26 1.73
N TRP A 127 -0.91 1.31 1.63
CA TRP A 127 -0.14 2.55 1.49
C TRP A 127 0.01 2.97 0.04
N TRP A 128 0.40 2.03 -0.83
CA TRP A 128 0.72 2.31 -2.23
C TRP A 128 -0.47 2.85 -3.02
N VAL A 129 -1.68 2.34 -2.79
CA VAL A 129 -2.88 2.84 -3.48
C VAL A 129 -3.21 4.29 -3.14
N ARG A 130 -2.70 4.81 -2.02
CA ARG A 130 -2.80 6.23 -1.65
C ARG A 130 -1.64 7.07 -2.16
N GLY A 131 -0.64 6.48 -2.80
CA GLY A 131 0.59 7.17 -3.22
C GLY A 131 1.58 7.39 -2.08
N LEU A 132 1.67 6.45 -1.16
CA LEU A 132 2.58 6.46 -0.02
C LEU A 132 3.46 5.22 0.00
N PRO A 133 4.74 5.30 0.41
CA PRO A 133 5.50 4.11 0.77
C PRO A 133 4.97 3.50 2.07
N ALA A 134 5.04 2.19 2.19
CA ALA A 134 4.78 1.49 3.45
C ALA A 134 5.87 1.87 4.49
N PRO A 135 5.51 2.08 5.77
CA PRO A 135 6.44 2.66 6.75
C PRO A 135 7.53 1.69 7.22
N ASP A 136 7.30 0.38 7.10
CA ASP A 136 8.09 -0.63 7.81
C ASP A 136 9.29 -1.16 7.02
N SER A 137 9.50 -0.69 5.78
CA SER A 137 10.62 -1.12 4.95
C SER A 137 11.24 0.03 4.16
N LYS A 138 12.47 -0.22 3.66
CA LYS A 138 13.20 0.75 2.85
C LYS A 138 12.50 0.96 1.52
N SER A 139 12.46 2.21 1.06
CA SER A 139 11.86 2.57 -0.22
C SER A 139 12.77 3.48 -1.04
N ARG A 140 12.70 3.35 -2.37
CA ARG A 140 13.27 4.29 -3.33
C ARG A 140 12.14 4.94 -4.10
N LEU A 141 12.09 6.26 -4.08
CA LEU A 141 11.02 7.06 -4.65
C LEU A 141 11.56 7.94 -5.78
N SER A 142 10.79 8.06 -6.86
CA SER A 142 10.97 9.14 -7.82
C SER A 142 9.73 10.02 -7.82
N LEU A 143 9.94 11.34 -7.75
CA LEU A 143 8.87 12.32 -7.78
C LEU A 143 8.68 12.89 -9.18
N ASN A 144 7.43 13.13 -9.56
CA ASN A 144 7.10 13.89 -10.75
C ASN A 144 7.25 15.42 -10.50
N SER A 145 7.04 16.25 -11.53
CA SER A 145 7.11 17.71 -11.44
C SER A 145 6.15 18.33 -10.43
N ASP A 146 5.06 17.64 -10.11
CA ASP A 146 4.07 18.07 -9.12
C ASP A 146 4.41 17.62 -7.69
N SER A 147 5.61 17.07 -7.48
CA SER A 147 6.08 16.59 -6.18
C SER A 147 5.25 15.44 -5.60
N ARG A 148 4.67 14.59 -6.47
CA ARG A 148 3.97 13.35 -6.14
C ARG A 148 4.78 12.16 -6.65
N LEU A 149 4.50 10.96 -6.17
CA LEU A 149 5.19 9.76 -6.65
C LEU A 149 5.00 9.57 -8.16
N ALA A 150 6.09 9.39 -8.89
CA ALA A 150 6.11 8.84 -10.23
C ALA A 150 6.38 7.34 -10.18
N THR A 151 7.37 6.94 -9.36
CA THR A 151 7.69 5.53 -9.12
C THR A 151 8.02 5.28 -7.65
N LEU A 152 7.78 4.06 -7.23
CA LEU A 152 8.14 3.54 -5.91
C LEU A 152 8.74 2.14 -6.09
N GLU A 153 9.92 1.93 -5.52
CA GLU A 153 10.50 0.59 -5.36
C GLU A 153 10.53 0.26 -3.87
N GLN A 154 9.90 -0.85 -3.49
CA GLN A 154 9.83 -1.30 -2.11
C GLN A 154 9.62 -2.81 -2.04
N ASP A 155 10.42 -3.50 -1.24
CA ASP A 155 10.34 -4.95 -0.99
C ASP A 155 10.28 -5.81 -2.27
N GLY A 156 11.06 -5.41 -3.29
CA GLY A 156 11.12 -6.10 -4.57
C GLY A 156 9.98 -5.79 -5.53
N TRP A 157 9.05 -4.91 -5.14
CA TRP A 157 7.99 -4.40 -6.00
C TRP A 157 8.38 -3.07 -6.62
N GLN A 158 7.93 -2.87 -7.86
CA GLN A 158 8.02 -1.60 -8.56
C GLN A 158 6.59 -1.13 -8.87
N VAL A 159 6.27 0.08 -8.43
CA VAL A 159 4.96 0.71 -8.61
C VAL A 159 5.14 1.97 -9.44
N GLU A 160 4.38 2.08 -10.53
CA GLU A 160 4.34 3.25 -11.40
C GLU A 160 3.02 4.00 -11.19
N TYR A 161 3.08 5.28 -10.92
CA TYR A 161 1.92 6.16 -10.75
C TYR A 161 1.69 6.94 -12.04
N LEU A 162 0.73 6.52 -12.84
CA LEU A 162 0.52 7.01 -14.20
C LEU A 162 -0.34 8.28 -14.26
N SER A 163 -1.30 8.42 -13.35
CA SER A 163 -2.14 9.63 -13.23
C SER A 163 -2.65 9.82 -11.82
N TYR A 164 -3.00 11.07 -11.52
CA TYR A 164 -3.56 11.51 -10.26
C TYR A 164 -4.88 12.24 -10.48
N VAL A 165 -5.78 12.15 -9.51
CA VAL A 165 -7.06 12.86 -9.48
C VAL A 165 -7.19 13.62 -8.16
N GLN A 166 -7.83 14.78 -8.19
CA GLN A 166 -8.18 15.50 -6.98
C GLN A 166 -9.55 15.08 -6.49
N GLN A 167 -9.60 14.57 -5.26
CA GLN A 167 -10.85 14.15 -4.63
C GLN A 167 -10.84 14.54 -3.15
N SER A 168 -11.92 15.17 -2.70
CA SER A 168 -12.08 15.63 -1.29
C SER A 168 -10.92 16.47 -0.77
N GLY A 169 -10.29 17.27 -1.65
CA GLY A 169 -9.13 18.10 -1.30
C GLY A 169 -7.76 17.41 -1.34
N TYR A 170 -7.74 16.11 -1.62
CA TYR A 170 -6.51 15.32 -1.74
C TYR A 170 -6.18 15.02 -3.20
N TRP A 171 -4.88 14.99 -3.52
CA TRP A 171 -4.40 14.42 -4.77
C TRP A 171 -4.09 12.93 -4.57
N LEU A 172 -4.89 12.08 -5.16
CA LEU A 172 -4.81 10.62 -5.03
C LEU A 172 -4.43 9.98 -6.35
N PRO A 173 -3.71 8.85 -6.33
CA PRO A 173 -3.48 8.07 -7.54
C PRO A 173 -4.79 7.62 -8.17
N GLU A 174 -4.92 7.81 -9.48
CA GLU A 174 -6.05 7.33 -10.28
C GLU A 174 -5.69 6.05 -11.06
N ARG A 175 -4.46 6.01 -11.60
CA ARG A 175 -3.95 4.86 -12.34
C ARG A 175 -2.58 4.45 -11.84
N ILE A 176 -2.48 3.20 -11.42
CA ILE A 176 -1.27 2.59 -10.86
C ILE A 176 -0.95 1.32 -11.67
N LYS A 177 0.34 1.05 -11.85
CA LYS A 177 0.85 -0.17 -12.50
C LYS A 177 1.98 -0.78 -11.67
#